data_0c9d5ef9e01cc272e5aeb6b026230bbb
#
_entry.id   0c9d5ef9e01cc272e5aeb6b026230bbb
#
_cell.length_a   1.000
_cell.length_b   1.000
_cell.length_c   1.000
_cell.angle_alpha   90.00
_cell.angle_beta   90.00
_cell.angle_gamma   90.00
#
_symmetry.space_group_name_H-M   'P 1'
#
loop_
_entity.id
_entity.type
_entity.pdbx_description
1 polymer ?
#
loop_
_entity_poly.entity_id
_entity_poly.type
_entity_poly.pdbx_seq_one_letter_code
_entity_poly.pdbx_strand_id
1 'polypeptide(L)'
;MPTRAEQLIARLEALLSAETPDPEALCETAQDLLQQFSRQSRQLDRLVKLSDATEEKLTKTNATLSSLTRNLARFVPETVVDSLMKSGDEQLAGTTRRQLTVFFSDIVGFTGMTEQLAPEQLSKLMMDYFSEMNRLCARWGGTLDQFIGDAIVIFFGAPKSKGTQADARNAVGMALEMQDRLTALRVKWAEEGLSPPLHVRMGLATGYATVGNFGSDSRLHYTAIGNAVNAAARIQALADSDAILIDAETRALVQDSLSCRERDTVTLRGKQHLGFSYGKFLATPVGKACIGNNIICRHRRARLCDGFVRTE
;
A
#
# COMPACT_ATOMS: atom_id res chain seq x y z
N MET A 1 47.56 -19.77 -28.76
CA MET A 1 47.87 -20.28 -30.11
C MET A 1 47.19 -19.34 -31.11
N PRO A 2 47.91 -18.93 -32.20
CA PRO A 2 47.30 -18.06 -33.19
C PRO A 2 46.10 -18.73 -33.87
N THR A 3 45.08 -17.95 -34.14
CA THR A 3 43.89 -18.43 -34.85
C THR A 3 44.24 -18.81 -36.31
N ARG A 4 43.42 -19.64 -36.94
CA ARG A 4 43.60 -20.03 -38.34
C ARG A 4 43.62 -18.82 -39.28
N ALA A 5 42.87 -17.75 -38.98
CA ALA A 5 42.91 -16.52 -39.73
C ALA A 5 44.26 -15.79 -39.60
N GLU A 6 44.81 -15.69 -38.39
CA GLU A 6 46.10 -15.09 -38.13
C GLU A 6 47.22 -15.87 -38.84
N GLN A 7 47.14 -17.19 -38.86
CA GLN A 7 48.09 -18.04 -39.60
C GLN A 7 48.03 -17.83 -41.10
N LEU A 8 46.84 -17.69 -41.67
CA LEU A 8 46.64 -17.41 -43.10
C LEU A 8 47.10 -16.01 -43.47
N ILE A 9 46.88 -15.02 -42.60
CA ILE A 9 47.38 -13.62 -42.81
C ILE A 9 48.92 -13.65 -42.81
N ALA A 10 49.53 -14.24 -41.82
CA ALA A 10 50.99 -14.33 -41.76
C ALA A 10 51.58 -15.09 -42.96
N ARG A 11 50.94 -16.13 -43.47
CA ARG A 11 51.33 -16.86 -44.67
C ARG A 11 51.20 -15.97 -45.94
N LEU A 12 50.13 -15.19 -46.04
CA LEU A 12 49.92 -14.27 -47.15
C LEU A 12 50.97 -13.16 -47.15
N GLU A 13 51.27 -12.57 -46.00
CA GLU A 13 52.34 -11.58 -45.82
C GLU A 13 53.69 -12.12 -46.20
N ALA A 14 54.03 -13.33 -45.83
CA ALA A 14 55.29 -13.99 -46.19
C ALA A 14 55.40 -14.26 -47.69
N LEU A 15 54.30 -14.67 -48.36
CA LEU A 15 54.27 -14.88 -49.80
C LEU A 15 54.38 -13.58 -50.59
N LEU A 16 53.79 -12.47 -50.10
CA LEU A 16 53.89 -11.13 -50.69
C LEU A 16 55.28 -10.50 -50.55
N SER A 17 56.04 -10.91 -49.50
CA SER A 17 57.39 -10.38 -49.22
C SER A 17 58.50 -11.17 -49.93
N ALA A 18 58.20 -12.23 -50.64
CA ALA A 18 59.15 -13.05 -51.36
C ALA A 18 59.72 -12.31 -52.62
N GLU A 19 61.02 -12.48 -52.92
CA GLU A 19 61.63 -11.87 -54.13
C GLU A 19 60.99 -12.33 -55.44
N THR A 20 60.43 -13.54 -55.44
CA THR A 20 59.64 -14.10 -56.58
C THR A 20 58.33 -14.70 -56.03
N PRO A 21 57.25 -13.88 -55.96
CA PRO A 21 55.96 -14.37 -55.44
C PRO A 21 55.38 -15.46 -56.34
N ASP A 22 54.98 -16.60 -55.73
CA ASP A 22 54.26 -17.64 -56.43
C ASP A 22 52.77 -17.22 -56.58
N PRO A 23 52.26 -16.97 -57.82
CA PRO A 23 50.91 -16.50 -58.04
C PRO A 23 49.83 -17.53 -57.65
N GLU A 24 50.08 -18.82 -57.78
CA GLU A 24 49.14 -19.88 -57.43
C GLU A 24 49.00 -19.99 -55.92
N ALA A 25 50.09 -20.02 -55.19
CA ALA A 25 50.10 -20.03 -53.72
C ALA A 25 49.44 -18.80 -53.07
N LEU A 26 49.63 -17.62 -53.70
CA LEU A 26 48.97 -16.39 -53.30
C LEU A 26 47.45 -16.46 -53.50
N CYS A 27 47.01 -16.94 -54.66
CA CYS A 27 45.62 -17.06 -55.01
C CYS A 27 44.90 -18.06 -54.07
N GLU A 28 45.49 -19.22 -53.79
CA GLU A 28 45.00 -20.23 -52.93
C GLU A 28 44.89 -19.71 -51.45
N THR A 29 45.91 -19.05 -50.96
CA THR A 29 45.90 -18.48 -49.60
C THR A 29 44.86 -17.39 -49.45
N ALA A 30 44.70 -16.52 -50.47
CA ALA A 30 43.67 -15.48 -50.48
C ALA A 30 42.26 -16.06 -50.51
N GLN A 31 42.02 -17.13 -51.30
CA GLN A 31 40.74 -17.85 -51.33
C GLN A 31 40.40 -18.48 -49.98
N ASP A 32 41.34 -19.11 -49.32
CA ASP A 32 41.17 -19.69 -48.00
C ASP A 32 40.82 -18.62 -46.93
N LEU A 33 41.48 -17.47 -47.04
CA LEU A 33 41.26 -16.34 -46.15
C LEU A 33 39.85 -15.74 -46.36
N LEU A 34 39.41 -15.57 -47.61
CA LEU A 34 38.05 -15.13 -47.94
C LEU A 34 36.99 -16.12 -47.46
N GLN A 35 37.27 -17.44 -47.60
CA GLN A 35 36.36 -18.46 -47.12
C GLN A 35 36.26 -18.45 -45.57
N GLN A 36 37.37 -18.28 -44.88
CA GLN A 36 37.41 -18.18 -43.40
C GLN A 36 36.64 -16.92 -42.94
N PHE A 37 36.90 -15.77 -43.57
CA PHE A 37 36.19 -14.52 -43.29
C PHE A 37 34.67 -14.67 -43.47
N SER A 38 34.26 -15.28 -44.61
CA SER A 38 32.86 -15.53 -44.88
C SER A 38 32.17 -16.47 -43.88
N ARG A 39 32.92 -17.42 -43.31
CA ARG A 39 32.41 -18.28 -42.21
C ARG A 39 32.28 -17.51 -40.92
N GLN A 40 33.25 -16.70 -40.55
CA GLN A 40 33.22 -15.88 -39.34
C GLN A 40 32.10 -14.83 -39.42
N SER A 41 31.92 -14.14 -40.54
CA SER A 41 30.86 -13.20 -40.76
C SER A 41 29.48 -13.85 -40.55
N ARG A 42 29.25 -15.02 -41.12
CA ARG A 42 27.98 -15.75 -40.92
C ARG A 42 27.79 -16.21 -39.48
N GLN A 43 28.85 -16.52 -38.74
CA GLN A 43 28.74 -16.83 -37.30
C GLN A 43 28.36 -15.58 -36.50
N LEU A 44 28.98 -14.44 -36.77
CA LEU A 44 28.65 -13.17 -36.16
C LEU A 44 27.19 -12.78 -36.40
N ASP A 45 26.73 -12.87 -37.64
CA ASP A 45 25.31 -12.60 -37.98
C ASP A 45 24.35 -13.50 -37.20
N ARG A 46 24.68 -14.77 -37.01
CA ARG A 46 23.86 -15.68 -36.22
C ARG A 46 23.85 -15.29 -34.74
N LEU A 47 25.01 -14.90 -34.18
CA LEU A 47 25.11 -14.47 -32.78
C LEU A 47 24.34 -13.18 -32.53
N VAL A 48 24.44 -12.21 -33.45
CA VAL A 48 23.66 -10.96 -33.38
C VAL A 48 22.17 -11.26 -33.39
N LYS A 49 21.69 -12.04 -34.35
CA LYS A 49 20.27 -12.44 -34.41
C LYS A 49 19.80 -13.17 -33.18
N LEU A 50 20.63 -14.04 -32.58
CA LEU A 50 20.29 -14.74 -31.36
C LEU A 50 20.26 -13.79 -30.17
N SER A 51 21.20 -12.83 -30.10
CA SER A 51 21.22 -11.78 -29.08
C SER A 51 19.95 -10.93 -29.14
N ASP A 52 19.61 -10.42 -30.34
CA ASP A 52 18.40 -9.61 -30.55
C ASP A 52 17.13 -10.36 -30.17
N ALA A 53 17.00 -11.63 -30.58
CA ALA A 53 15.85 -12.45 -30.20
C ALA A 53 15.77 -12.71 -28.70
N THR A 54 16.91 -12.86 -28.02
CA THR A 54 16.98 -13.07 -26.57
C THR A 54 16.60 -11.81 -25.82
N GLU A 55 17.07 -10.65 -26.28
CA GLU A 55 16.74 -9.34 -25.70
C GLU A 55 15.24 -9.02 -25.87
N GLU A 56 14.68 -9.29 -27.04
CA GLU A 56 13.24 -9.13 -27.28
C GLU A 56 12.41 -10.02 -26.35
N LYS A 57 12.80 -11.29 -26.19
CA LYS A 57 12.15 -12.24 -25.30
C LYS A 57 12.23 -11.78 -23.84
N LEU A 58 13.40 -11.31 -23.40
CA LEU A 58 13.62 -10.81 -22.04
C LEU A 58 12.74 -9.59 -21.78
N THR A 59 12.68 -8.65 -22.70
CA THR A 59 11.85 -7.45 -22.62
C THR A 59 10.37 -7.80 -22.51
N LYS A 60 9.88 -8.70 -23.35
CA LYS A 60 8.49 -9.20 -23.30
C LYS A 60 8.18 -9.90 -21.97
N THR A 61 9.10 -10.75 -21.50
CA THR A 61 8.92 -11.47 -20.22
C THR A 61 8.88 -10.49 -19.04
N ASN A 62 9.79 -9.51 -18.99
CA ASN A 62 9.81 -8.48 -17.95
C ASN A 62 8.53 -7.62 -17.97
N ALA A 63 8.03 -7.25 -19.14
CA ALA A 63 6.76 -6.52 -19.26
C ALA A 63 5.57 -7.35 -18.75
N THR A 64 5.54 -8.65 -19.07
CA THR A 64 4.50 -9.56 -18.59
C THR A 64 4.57 -9.74 -17.07
N LEU A 65 5.76 -9.98 -16.50
CA LEU A 65 5.97 -10.08 -15.07
C LEU A 65 5.54 -8.80 -14.34
N SER A 66 5.93 -7.63 -14.85
CA SER A 66 5.54 -6.34 -14.28
C SER A 66 4.02 -6.11 -14.32
N SER A 67 3.35 -6.58 -15.36
CA SER A 67 1.89 -6.52 -15.47
C SER A 67 1.21 -7.47 -14.47
N LEU A 68 1.68 -8.70 -14.36
CA LEU A 68 1.16 -9.68 -13.40
C LEU A 68 1.36 -9.21 -11.96
N THR A 69 2.55 -8.70 -11.62
CA THR A 69 2.85 -8.17 -10.29
C THR A 69 1.91 -7.00 -9.94
N ARG A 70 1.68 -6.07 -10.87
CA ARG A 70 0.73 -4.96 -10.66
C ARG A 70 -0.70 -5.44 -10.47
N ASN A 71 -1.12 -6.47 -11.19
CA ASN A 71 -2.47 -7.03 -11.05
C ASN A 71 -2.62 -7.75 -9.70
N LEU A 72 -1.64 -8.53 -9.29
CA LEU A 72 -1.64 -9.22 -7.99
C LEU A 72 -1.55 -8.22 -6.81
N ALA A 73 -0.81 -7.12 -6.96
CA ALA A 73 -0.73 -6.06 -5.95
C ALA A 73 -2.09 -5.39 -5.64
N ARG A 74 -3.11 -5.58 -6.48
CA ARG A 74 -4.48 -5.11 -6.19
C ARG A 74 -5.19 -5.97 -5.14
N PHE A 75 -4.73 -7.19 -4.90
CA PHE A 75 -5.31 -8.15 -3.95
C PHE A 75 -4.50 -8.27 -2.65
N VAL A 76 -3.34 -7.63 -2.58
CA VAL A 76 -2.44 -7.65 -1.42
C VAL A 76 -2.17 -6.21 -0.99
N PRO A 77 -2.20 -5.88 0.32
CA PRO A 77 -1.88 -4.53 0.78
C PRO A 77 -0.53 -4.05 0.26
N GLU A 78 -0.46 -2.81 -0.24
CA GLU A 78 0.74 -2.22 -0.84
C GLU A 78 1.94 -2.27 0.13
N THR A 79 1.68 -2.04 1.43
CA THR A 79 2.70 -2.12 2.48
C THR A 79 3.30 -3.52 2.64
N VAL A 80 2.54 -4.57 2.33
CA VAL A 80 2.99 -5.96 2.35
C VAL A 80 3.80 -6.27 1.09
N VAL A 81 3.33 -5.86 -0.08
CA VAL A 81 4.06 -5.99 -1.35
C VAL A 81 5.42 -5.31 -1.26
N ASP A 82 5.47 -4.08 -0.75
CA ASP A 82 6.71 -3.33 -0.51
C ASP A 82 7.69 -4.06 0.43
N SER A 83 7.17 -4.73 1.46
CA SER A 83 7.99 -5.51 2.39
C SER A 83 8.55 -6.77 1.74
N LEU A 84 7.75 -7.49 0.95
CA LEU A 84 8.20 -8.65 0.18
C LEU A 84 9.30 -8.30 -0.81
N MET A 85 9.13 -7.20 -1.54
CA MET A 85 10.10 -6.76 -2.54
C MET A 85 11.44 -6.32 -1.94
N LYS A 86 11.44 -5.81 -0.69
CA LYS A 86 12.66 -5.28 -0.03
C LYS A 86 13.41 -6.30 0.81
N SER A 87 12.73 -7.26 1.39
CA SER A 87 13.28 -8.12 2.45
C SER A 87 13.28 -9.62 2.10
N GLY A 88 12.72 -10.01 0.97
CA GLY A 88 12.53 -11.41 0.59
C GLY A 88 11.47 -12.14 1.44
N ASP A 89 11.22 -13.40 1.12
CA ASP A 89 10.15 -14.23 1.72
C ASP A 89 10.31 -14.49 3.22
N GLU A 90 11.54 -14.44 3.76
CA GLU A 90 11.82 -14.86 5.14
C GLU A 90 11.18 -13.96 6.22
N GLN A 91 11.01 -12.65 5.98
CA GLN A 91 10.45 -11.73 6.98
C GLN A 91 8.92 -11.77 7.10
N LEU A 92 8.22 -12.31 6.11
CA LEU A 92 6.77 -12.47 6.14
C LEU A 92 6.33 -13.92 6.38
N ALA A 93 7.26 -14.86 6.50
CA ALA A 93 6.98 -16.29 6.66
C ALA A 93 6.43 -16.68 8.04
N GLY A 94 6.29 -15.75 8.98
CA GLY A 94 5.84 -16.04 10.33
C GLY A 94 4.84 -15.04 10.89
N THR A 95 4.39 -15.32 12.11
CA THR A 95 3.56 -14.40 12.88
C THR A 95 4.38 -13.75 13.98
N THR A 96 4.20 -12.46 14.23
CA THR A 96 4.89 -11.71 15.28
C THR A 96 3.91 -11.00 16.19
N ARG A 97 4.19 -10.97 17.51
CA ARG A 97 3.40 -10.19 18.46
C ARG A 97 3.89 -8.75 18.47
N ARG A 98 3.01 -7.82 18.12
CA ARG A 98 3.31 -6.38 18.07
C ARG A 98 2.23 -5.57 18.77
N GLN A 99 2.59 -4.39 19.23
CA GLN A 99 1.60 -3.40 19.65
C GLN A 99 1.13 -2.64 18.41
N LEU A 100 -0.16 -2.72 18.12
CA LEU A 100 -0.80 -2.13 16.95
C LEU A 100 -1.88 -1.14 17.38
N THR A 101 -2.12 -0.12 16.57
CA THR A 101 -3.36 0.64 16.63
C THR A 101 -4.27 0.16 15.51
N VAL A 102 -5.42 -0.38 15.88
CA VAL A 102 -6.41 -0.96 14.95
C VAL A 102 -7.57 0.01 14.79
N PHE A 103 -7.98 0.20 13.56
CA PHE A 103 -9.12 1.02 13.14
C PHE A 103 -10.19 0.15 12.53
N PHE A 104 -11.43 0.38 12.93
CA PHE A 104 -12.64 -0.15 12.32
C PHE A 104 -13.57 0.98 11.91
N SER A 105 -14.17 0.86 10.75
CA SER A 105 -15.30 1.70 10.34
C SER A 105 -16.43 0.86 9.77
N ASP A 106 -17.65 1.38 9.82
CA ASP A 106 -18.87 0.72 9.37
C ASP A 106 -19.90 1.77 8.94
N ILE A 107 -20.68 1.48 7.92
CA ILE A 107 -21.69 2.39 7.39
C ILE A 107 -22.97 2.25 8.22
N VAL A 108 -23.51 3.37 8.69
CA VAL A 108 -24.76 3.40 9.47
C VAL A 108 -25.95 3.10 8.59
N GLY A 109 -26.71 2.05 8.94
CA GLY A 109 -27.92 1.67 8.22
C GLY A 109 -27.71 1.10 6.83
N PHE A 110 -26.53 0.50 6.57
CA PHE A 110 -26.16 -0.07 5.27
C PHE A 110 -27.19 -1.05 4.72
N THR A 111 -27.71 -1.96 5.55
CA THR A 111 -28.75 -2.92 5.13
C THR A 111 -30.00 -2.22 4.55
N GLY A 112 -30.51 -1.18 5.22
CA GLY A 112 -31.64 -0.42 4.69
C GLY A 112 -31.29 0.36 3.41
N MET A 113 -30.04 0.81 3.29
CA MET A 113 -29.56 1.50 2.07
C MET A 113 -29.49 0.53 0.88
N THR A 114 -29.06 -0.71 1.08
CA THR A 114 -29.01 -1.73 0.02
C THR A 114 -30.39 -2.11 -0.52
N GLU A 115 -31.45 -1.94 0.29
CA GLU A 115 -32.84 -2.17 -0.14
C GLU A 115 -33.43 -0.98 -0.93
N GLN A 116 -32.91 0.23 -0.72
CA GLN A 116 -33.44 1.46 -1.32
C GLN A 116 -32.74 1.88 -2.62
N LEU A 117 -31.46 1.56 -2.76
CA LEU A 117 -30.66 1.96 -3.92
C LEU A 117 -30.68 0.90 -5.03
N ALA A 118 -30.68 1.35 -6.28
CA ALA A 118 -30.41 0.46 -7.40
C ALA A 118 -28.97 -0.13 -7.27
N PRO A 119 -28.76 -1.41 -7.65
CA PRO A 119 -27.45 -2.07 -7.51
C PRO A 119 -26.30 -1.31 -8.13
N GLU A 120 -26.51 -0.63 -9.25
CA GLU A 120 -25.51 0.17 -9.96
C GLU A 120 -25.14 1.43 -9.17
N GLN A 121 -26.13 2.08 -8.54
CA GLN A 121 -25.91 3.26 -7.69
C GLN A 121 -25.17 2.87 -6.41
N LEU A 122 -25.57 1.77 -5.76
CA LEU A 122 -24.88 1.24 -4.60
C LEU A 122 -23.43 0.88 -4.94
N SER A 123 -23.21 0.16 -6.04
CA SER A 123 -21.86 -0.22 -6.49
C SER A 123 -20.97 1.00 -6.71
N LYS A 124 -21.48 2.02 -7.40
CA LYS A 124 -20.75 3.27 -7.64
C LYS A 124 -20.38 3.97 -6.33
N LEU A 125 -21.34 4.11 -5.41
CA LEU A 125 -21.14 4.75 -4.11
C LEU A 125 -20.09 4.01 -3.28
N MET A 126 -20.17 2.67 -3.22
CA MET A 126 -19.22 1.83 -2.49
C MET A 126 -17.81 1.87 -3.10
N MET A 127 -17.70 1.87 -4.42
CA MET A 127 -16.40 1.98 -5.11
C MET A 127 -15.75 3.35 -4.85
N ASP A 128 -16.49 4.45 -4.92
CA ASP A 128 -16.01 5.78 -4.59
C ASP A 128 -15.53 5.84 -3.12
N TYR A 129 -16.35 5.32 -2.19
CA TYR A 129 -16.07 5.26 -0.77
C TYR A 129 -14.78 4.47 -0.47
N PHE A 130 -14.72 3.20 -0.89
CA PHE A 130 -13.58 2.34 -0.63
C PHE A 130 -12.29 2.85 -1.28
N SER A 131 -12.37 3.38 -2.50
CA SER A 131 -11.21 3.94 -3.21
C SER A 131 -10.63 5.12 -2.45
N GLU A 132 -11.48 6.03 -1.96
CA GLU A 132 -11.04 7.21 -1.24
C GLU A 132 -10.49 6.86 0.15
N MET A 133 -11.15 5.95 0.88
CA MET A 133 -10.69 5.48 2.19
C MET A 133 -9.35 4.73 2.09
N ASN A 134 -9.19 3.88 1.09
CA ASN A 134 -7.91 3.18 0.84
C ASN A 134 -6.79 4.16 0.49
N ARG A 135 -7.06 5.19 -0.32
CA ARG A 135 -6.09 6.24 -0.63
C ARG A 135 -5.62 6.98 0.63
N LEU A 136 -6.53 7.27 1.55
CA LEU A 136 -6.20 7.87 2.84
C LEU A 136 -5.38 6.92 3.73
N CYS A 137 -5.76 5.65 3.78
CA CYS A 137 -5.01 4.60 4.49
C CYS A 137 -3.54 4.57 4.04
N ALA A 138 -3.28 4.46 2.75
CA ALA A 138 -1.94 4.43 2.18
C ALA A 138 -1.16 5.72 2.50
N ARG A 139 -1.78 6.89 2.38
CA ARG A 139 -1.15 8.19 2.67
C ARG A 139 -0.69 8.33 4.12
N TRP A 140 -1.46 7.81 5.07
CA TRP A 140 -1.12 7.84 6.48
C TRP A 140 -0.18 6.71 6.92
N GLY A 141 0.10 5.75 6.02
CA GLY A 141 0.96 4.61 6.27
C GLY A 141 0.28 3.49 7.06
N GLY A 142 -1.05 3.40 6.96
CA GLY A 142 -1.85 2.29 7.46
C GLY A 142 -1.73 1.06 6.55
N THR A 143 -1.99 -0.09 7.11
CA THR A 143 -2.13 -1.34 6.38
C THR A 143 -3.60 -1.70 6.32
N LEU A 144 -4.19 -1.65 5.13
CA LEU A 144 -5.55 -2.13 4.90
C LEU A 144 -5.56 -3.64 5.08
N ASP A 145 -6.31 -4.13 6.07
CA ASP A 145 -6.47 -5.56 6.31
C ASP A 145 -7.50 -6.13 5.34
N GLN A 146 -8.74 -5.71 5.47
CA GLN A 146 -9.83 -6.20 4.63
C GLN A 146 -11.04 -5.28 4.65
N PHE A 147 -11.89 -5.48 3.65
CA PHE A 147 -13.27 -5.01 3.64
C PHE A 147 -14.18 -6.14 4.10
N ILE A 148 -15.04 -5.92 5.10
CA ILE A 148 -16.00 -6.89 5.61
C ILE A 148 -17.40 -6.34 5.35
N GLY A 149 -17.97 -6.66 4.18
CA GLY A 149 -19.18 -6.01 3.71
C GLY A 149 -18.92 -4.52 3.47
N ASP A 150 -19.55 -3.68 4.27
CA ASP A 150 -19.38 -2.22 4.27
C ASP A 150 -18.35 -1.71 5.29
N ALA A 151 -17.83 -2.60 6.14
CA ALA A 151 -16.82 -2.27 7.13
C ALA A 151 -15.41 -2.27 6.54
N ILE A 152 -14.57 -1.38 7.07
CA ILE A 152 -13.14 -1.29 6.72
C ILE A 152 -12.31 -1.58 7.96
N VAL A 153 -11.32 -2.46 7.82
CA VAL A 153 -10.35 -2.78 8.86
C VAL A 153 -8.96 -2.35 8.44
N ILE A 154 -8.32 -1.53 9.26
CA ILE A 154 -6.97 -1.01 9.03
C ILE A 154 -6.16 -1.14 10.31
N PHE A 155 -4.88 -1.43 10.22
CA PHE A 155 -4.00 -1.37 11.37
C PHE A 155 -2.71 -0.60 11.07
N PHE A 156 -2.09 -0.07 12.14
CA PHE A 156 -0.82 0.64 12.12
C PHE A 156 0.17 -0.05 13.04
N GLY A 157 1.45 -0.06 12.69
CA GLY A 157 2.51 -0.71 13.45
C GLY A 157 3.03 -2.01 12.82
N ALA A 158 2.46 -2.44 11.69
CA ALA A 158 2.95 -3.55 10.90
C ALA A 158 2.52 -3.41 9.42
N PRO A 159 3.27 -3.97 8.47
CA PRO A 159 4.59 -4.59 8.60
C PRO A 159 5.68 -3.58 9.00
N LYS A 160 5.48 -2.29 8.70
CA LYS A 160 6.35 -1.17 9.09
C LYS A 160 5.75 -0.40 10.25
N SER A 161 6.57 0.05 11.21
CA SER A 161 6.18 0.90 12.32
C SER A 161 7.04 2.14 12.38
N LYS A 162 6.44 3.26 12.74
CA LYS A 162 7.14 4.53 13.07
C LYS A 162 7.26 4.73 14.59
N GLY A 163 6.96 3.68 15.36
CA GLY A 163 6.83 3.71 16.80
C GLY A 163 5.38 3.87 17.26
N THR A 164 5.00 3.20 18.36
CA THR A 164 3.60 3.07 18.82
C THR A 164 2.87 4.42 18.91
N GLN A 165 3.53 5.45 19.41
CA GLN A 165 2.92 6.78 19.53
C GLN A 165 2.66 7.43 18.15
N ALA A 166 3.63 7.32 17.23
CA ALA A 166 3.46 7.86 15.87
C ALA A 166 2.41 7.09 15.09
N ASP A 167 2.35 5.77 15.25
CA ASP A 167 1.37 4.89 14.62
C ASP A 167 -0.05 5.21 15.13
N ALA A 168 -0.23 5.41 16.43
CA ALA A 168 -1.51 5.84 17.01
C ALA A 168 -1.94 7.24 16.53
N ARG A 169 -1.01 8.19 16.46
CA ARG A 169 -1.31 9.54 15.92
C ARG A 169 -1.71 9.51 14.46
N ASN A 170 -1.02 8.68 13.66
CA ASN A 170 -1.35 8.50 12.26
C ASN A 170 -2.73 7.86 12.09
N ALA A 171 -3.07 6.84 12.89
CA ALA A 171 -4.36 6.18 12.85
C ALA A 171 -5.52 7.13 13.15
N VAL A 172 -5.40 7.94 14.23
CA VAL A 172 -6.44 8.91 14.59
C VAL A 172 -6.48 10.07 13.59
N GLY A 173 -5.32 10.54 13.11
CA GLY A 173 -5.23 11.55 12.06
C GLY A 173 -5.90 11.12 10.76
N MET A 174 -5.69 9.87 10.35
CA MET A 174 -6.39 9.26 9.23
C MET A 174 -7.91 9.25 9.42
N ALA A 175 -8.39 8.81 10.59
CA ALA A 175 -9.82 8.75 10.88
C ALA A 175 -10.48 10.14 10.80
N LEU A 176 -9.82 11.18 11.31
CA LEU A 176 -10.29 12.56 11.22
C LEU A 176 -10.35 13.04 9.77
N GLU A 177 -9.33 12.76 8.98
CA GLU A 177 -9.32 13.14 7.57
C GLU A 177 -10.34 12.35 6.76
N MET A 178 -10.60 11.08 7.10
CA MET A 178 -11.67 10.28 6.50
C MET A 178 -13.04 10.93 6.72
N GLN A 179 -13.33 11.46 7.92
CA GLN A 179 -14.56 12.20 8.19
C GLN A 179 -14.68 13.48 7.36
N ASP A 180 -13.62 14.27 7.29
CA ASP A 180 -13.60 15.49 6.48
C ASP A 180 -13.85 15.14 5.00
N ARG A 181 -13.23 14.07 4.51
CA ARG A 181 -13.40 13.61 3.13
C ARG A 181 -14.78 13.06 2.83
N LEU A 182 -15.39 12.33 3.77
CA LEU A 182 -16.78 11.86 3.66
C LEU A 182 -17.76 13.02 3.50
N THR A 183 -17.53 14.12 4.20
CA THR A 183 -18.35 15.33 4.05
C THR A 183 -18.29 15.87 2.61
N ALA A 184 -17.11 15.91 2.01
CA ALA A 184 -16.95 16.32 0.61
C ALA A 184 -17.57 15.32 -0.37
N LEU A 185 -17.44 14.01 -0.11
CA LEU A 185 -18.06 12.97 -0.93
C LEU A 185 -19.60 13.05 -0.92
N ARG A 186 -20.20 13.35 0.25
CA ARG A 186 -21.66 13.53 0.35
C ARG A 186 -22.16 14.65 -0.54
N VAL A 187 -21.44 15.77 -0.63
CA VAL A 187 -21.79 16.87 -1.54
C VAL A 187 -21.75 16.39 -2.99
N LYS A 188 -20.64 15.73 -3.40
CA LYS A 188 -20.49 15.16 -4.74
C LYS A 188 -21.63 14.19 -5.07
N TRP A 189 -21.93 13.25 -4.17
CA TRP A 189 -23.00 12.26 -4.39
C TRP A 189 -24.38 12.87 -4.47
N ALA A 190 -24.66 13.91 -3.67
CA ALA A 190 -25.91 14.65 -3.76
C ALA A 190 -26.07 15.35 -5.13
N GLU A 191 -24.99 15.96 -5.64
CA GLU A 191 -24.96 16.57 -6.98
C GLU A 191 -25.17 15.52 -8.09
N GLU A 192 -24.70 14.29 -7.89
CA GLU A 192 -24.89 13.15 -8.80
C GLU A 192 -26.26 12.44 -8.62
N GLY A 193 -27.12 12.93 -7.72
CA GLY A 193 -28.44 12.35 -7.45
C GLY A 193 -28.40 11.05 -6.64
N LEU A 194 -27.26 10.74 -5.99
CA LEU A 194 -27.12 9.58 -5.11
C LEU A 194 -27.59 9.93 -3.68
N SER A 195 -28.68 9.33 -3.24
CA SER A 195 -29.30 9.53 -1.93
C SER A 195 -29.77 8.17 -1.39
N PRO A 196 -29.68 7.87 -0.09
CA PRO A 196 -29.42 8.74 1.05
C PRO A 196 -27.92 9.01 1.29
N PRO A 197 -27.57 10.04 2.12
CA PRO A 197 -26.19 10.34 2.47
C PRO A 197 -25.59 9.20 3.30
N LEU A 198 -24.36 8.80 2.96
CA LEU A 198 -23.60 7.78 3.66
C LEU A 198 -22.99 8.34 4.95
N HIS A 199 -23.34 7.74 6.10
CA HIS A 199 -22.79 8.06 7.40
C HIS A 199 -21.93 6.90 7.92
N VAL A 200 -20.82 7.18 8.62
CA VAL A 200 -19.86 6.18 9.05
C VAL A 200 -19.56 6.30 10.54
N ARG A 201 -19.53 5.17 11.22
CA ARG A 201 -19.05 5.04 12.61
C ARG A 201 -17.61 4.55 12.58
N MET A 202 -16.75 5.10 13.43
CA MET A 202 -15.33 4.73 13.49
C MET A 202 -14.92 4.41 14.93
N GLY A 203 -14.08 3.37 15.08
CA GLY A 203 -13.54 2.95 16.37
C GLY A 203 -12.06 2.60 16.26
N LEU A 204 -11.25 3.05 17.22
CA LEU A 204 -9.85 2.72 17.29
C LEU A 204 -9.47 2.16 18.65
N ALA A 205 -8.57 1.17 18.65
CA ALA A 205 -7.98 0.64 19.86
C ALA A 205 -6.50 0.30 19.66
N THR A 206 -5.69 0.59 20.69
CA THR A 206 -4.27 0.24 20.69
C THR A 206 -4.02 -0.90 21.65
N GLY A 207 -3.21 -1.88 21.24
CA GLY A 207 -2.84 -3.02 22.10
C GLY A 207 -2.06 -4.07 21.35
N TYR A 208 -1.70 -5.13 22.07
CA TYR A 208 -0.96 -6.24 21.50
C TYR A 208 -1.87 -7.13 20.64
N ALA A 209 -1.38 -7.43 19.44
CA ALA A 209 -1.96 -8.40 18.53
C ALA A 209 -0.84 -9.23 17.90
N THR A 210 -1.18 -10.41 17.41
CA THR A 210 -0.30 -11.23 16.57
C THR A 210 -0.59 -10.87 15.12
N VAL A 211 0.41 -10.40 14.41
CA VAL A 211 0.31 -9.99 13.00
C VAL A 211 1.22 -10.84 12.14
N GLY A 212 0.77 -11.20 10.96
CA GLY A 212 1.49 -12.03 10.00
C GLY A 212 0.56 -12.73 9.03
N ASN A 213 1.09 -13.74 8.36
CA ASN A 213 0.33 -14.55 7.43
C ASN A 213 -0.45 -15.64 8.17
N PHE A 214 -1.77 -15.60 8.04
CA PHE A 214 -2.69 -16.60 8.57
C PHE A 214 -3.46 -17.24 7.42
N GLY A 215 -3.73 -18.54 7.52
CA GLY A 215 -4.51 -19.25 6.53
C GLY A 215 -4.08 -20.69 6.33
N SER A 216 -4.27 -21.19 5.12
CA SER A 216 -3.85 -22.52 4.68
C SER A 216 -2.70 -22.42 3.68
N ASP A 217 -2.11 -23.56 3.33
CA ASP A 217 -1.04 -23.64 2.33
C ASP A 217 -1.45 -23.07 0.96
N SER A 218 -2.74 -23.06 0.65
CA SER A 218 -3.28 -22.56 -0.62
C SER A 218 -3.80 -21.11 -0.57
N ARG A 219 -4.03 -20.55 0.63
CA ARG A 219 -4.57 -19.19 0.81
C ARG A 219 -4.07 -18.58 2.10
N LEU A 220 -3.16 -17.63 1.96
CA LEU A 220 -2.63 -16.83 3.06
C LEU A 220 -3.23 -15.43 3.02
N HIS A 221 -3.47 -14.88 4.21
CA HIS A 221 -3.92 -13.51 4.41
C HIS A 221 -3.05 -12.85 5.47
N TYR A 222 -2.44 -11.72 5.12
CA TYR A 222 -1.66 -10.93 6.07
C TYR A 222 -2.61 -10.11 6.93
N THR A 223 -2.82 -10.51 8.17
CA THR A 223 -3.81 -9.92 9.08
C THR A 223 -3.30 -9.83 10.52
N ALA A 224 -4.05 -9.16 11.37
CA ALA A 224 -3.80 -9.06 12.79
C ALA A 224 -4.88 -9.79 13.58
N ILE A 225 -4.48 -10.63 14.54
CA ILE A 225 -5.39 -11.35 15.44
C ILE A 225 -5.04 -11.00 16.89
N GLY A 226 -6.03 -10.50 17.64
CA GLY A 226 -5.81 -10.17 19.05
C GLY A 226 -6.89 -9.32 19.68
N ASN A 227 -6.68 -9.01 20.96
CA ASN A 227 -7.64 -8.24 21.75
C ASN A 227 -7.86 -6.81 21.21
N ALA A 228 -6.81 -6.18 20.64
CA ALA A 228 -6.91 -4.84 20.08
C ALA A 228 -7.89 -4.80 18.89
N VAL A 229 -7.88 -5.84 18.03
CA VAL A 229 -8.79 -5.98 16.89
C VAL A 229 -10.25 -6.05 17.38
N ASN A 230 -10.51 -6.95 18.33
CA ASN A 230 -11.85 -7.09 18.90
C ASN A 230 -12.31 -5.83 19.68
N ALA A 231 -11.38 -5.15 20.34
CA ALA A 231 -11.69 -3.90 21.05
C ALA A 231 -12.08 -2.80 20.08
N ALA A 232 -11.31 -2.60 19.00
CA ALA A 232 -11.62 -1.60 17.98
C ALA A 232 -12.99 -1.82 17.32
N ALA A 233 -13.32 -3.07 16.96
CA ALA A 233 -14.63 -3.42 16.41
C ALA A 233 -15.78 -3.10 17.39
N ARG A 234 -15.61 -3.42 18.69
CA ARG A 234 -16.63 -3.13 19.72
C ARG A 234 -16.78 -1.62 19.97
N ILE A 235 -15.68 -0.89 19.97
CA ILE A 235 -15.69 0.57 20.14
C ILE A 235 -16.39 1.21 18.97
N GLN A 236 -16.12 0.76 17.75
CA GLN A 236 -16.81 1.22 16.54
C GLN A 236 -18.32 1.02 16.63
N ALA A 237 -18.77 -0.18 17.08
CA ALA A 237 -20.21 -0.47 17.21
C ALA A 237 -20.93 0.42 18.25
N LEU A 238 -20.20 1.02 19.18
CA LEU A 238 -20.71 1.95 20.18
C LEU A 238 -20.63 3.43 19.75
N ALA A 239 -20.04 3.71 18.60
CA ALA A 239 -19.94 5.06 18.09
C ALA A 239 -21.27 5.54 17.53
N ASP A 240 -21.57 6.83 17.76
CA ASP A 240 -22.68 7.49 17.09
C ASP A 240 -22.36 7.69 15.59
N SER A 241 -23.36 8.01 14.81
CA SER A 241 -23.20 8.39 13.40
C SER A 241 -22.18 9.51 13.26
N ASP A 242 -21.24 9.34 12.35
CA ASP A 242 -20.13 10.28 12.09
C ASP A 242 -19.25 10.57 13.32
N ALA A 243 -19.16 9.66 14.27
CA ALA A 243 -18.30 9.78 15.43
C ALA A 243 -17.07 8.86 15.32
N ILE A 244 -15.97 9.33 15.93
CA ILE A 244 -14.73 8.55 16.13
C ILE A 244 -14.59 8.29 17.62
N LEU A 245 -14.60 7.02 18.02
CA LEU A 245 -14.33 6.60 19.39
C LEU A 245 -12.96 5.94 19.48
N ILE A 246 -12.23 6.22 20.55
CA ILE A 246 -10.93 5.62 20.82
C ILE A 246 -10.89 5.01 22.21
N ASP A 247 -10.03 4.02 22.45
CA ASP A 247 -9.78 3.49 23.77
C ASP A 247 -8.83 4.37 24.60
N ALA A 248 -8.71 4.03 25.89
CA ALA A 248 -7.86 4.78 26.81
C ALA A 248 -6.37 4.69 26.45
N GLU A 249 -5.90 3.56 25.91
CA GLU A 249 -4.52 3.37 25.48
C GLU A 249 -4.20 4.27 24.27
N THR A 250 -5.06 4.28 23.28
CA THR A 250 -4.93 5.18 22.13
C THR A 250 -4.95 6.64 22.58
N ARG A 251 -5.87 7.00 23.50
CA ARG A 251 -5.91 8.36 24.06
C ARG A 251 -4.59 8.77 24.70
N ALA A 252 -4.02 7.92 25.55
CA ALA A 252 -2.75 8.19 26.22
C ALA A 252 -1.62 8.49 25.24
N LEU A 253 -1.62 7.82 24.08
CA LEU A 253 -0.61 8.00 23.03
C LEU A 253 -0.80 9.27 22.19
N VAL A 254 -2.04 9.81 22.10
CA VAL A 254 -2.34 10.95 21.23
C VAL A 254 -2.65 12.26 21.97
N GLN A 255 -2.78 12.24 23.29
CA GLN A 255 -3.24 13.37 24.11
C GLN A 255 -2.41 14.66 23.94
N ASP A 256 -1.10 14.56 23.61
CA ASP A 256 -0.24 15.73 23.39
C ASP A 256 -0.54 16.44 22.06
N SER A 257 -1.22 15.78 21.13
CA SER A 257 -1.45 16.27 19.75
C SER A 257 -2.92 16.44 19.41
N LEU A 258 -3.81 15.75 20.12
CA LEU A 258 -5.24 15.73 19.84
C LEU A 258 -6.05 15.99 21.11
N SER A 259 -7.11 16.75 20.98
CA SER A 259 -8.09 16.94 22.07
C SER A 259 -9.10 15.80 22.02
N CYS A 260 -9.29 15.13 23.16
CA CYS A 260 -10.25 14.02 23.28
C CYS A 260 -11.25 14.36 24.39
N ARG A 261 -12.55 14.29 24.08
CA ARG A 261 -13.60 14.41 25.09
C ARG A 261 -13.91 13.03 25.66
N GLU A 262 -13.89 12.90 26.96
CA GLU A 262 -14.32 11.69 27.63
C GLU A 262 -15.83 11.48 27.46
N ARG A 263 -16.23 10.28 27.06
CA ARG A 263 -17.60 9.76 27.10
C ARG A 263 -17.66 8.59 28.08
N ASP A 264 -18.86 8.23 28.48
CA ASP A 264 -19.13 7.22 29.50
C ASP A 264 -18.24 5.97 29.42
N THR A 265 -17.85 5.45 30.58
CA THR A 265 -17.12 4.20 30.72
C THR A 265 -18.03 3.03 30.42
N VAL A 266 -17.74 2.24 29.38
CA VAL A 266 -18.52 1.04 29.06
C VAL A 266 -17.72 -0.20 29.38
N THR A 267 -18.27 -1.04 30.25
CA THR A 267 -17.73 -2.37 30.51
C THR A 267 -18.12 -3.31 29.38
N LEU A 268 -17.15 -3.72 28.56
CA LEU A 268 -17.41 -4.68 27.49
C LEU A 268 -17.58 -6.08 28.09
N ARG A 269 -18.76 -6.71 27.90
CA ARG A 269 -19.05 -8.09 28.31
C ARG A 269 -18.04 -9.04 27.63
N GLY A 270 -17.42 -9.94 28.40
CA GLY A 270 -16.59 -11.04 27.88
C GLY A 270 -15.19 -11.19 28.46
N LYS A 271 -14.83 -10.47 29.53
CA LYS A 271 -13.61 -10.75 30.34
C LYS A 271 -13.98 -10.89 31.82
N GLN A 272 -14.05 -12.14 32.28
CA GLN A 272 -13.80 -12.45 33.67
C GLN A 272 -12.30 -12.21 33.91
N HIS A 273 -11.93 -11.39 34.89
CA HIS A 273 -10.57 -11.03 35.30
C HIS A 273 -9.78 -10.09 34.37
N LEU A 274 -10.00 -8.89 34.55
CA LEU A 274 -9.25 -7.61 34.48
C LEU A 274 -10.22 -6.55 33.99
N GLY A 275 -10.68 -5.71 34.91
CA GLY A 275 -11.55 -4.58 34.59
C GLY A 275 -10.83 -3.56 33.72
N PHE A 276 -10.84 -3.75 32.43
CA PHE A 276 -10.48 -2.72 31.48
C PHE A 276 -11.71 -1.83 31.29
N SER A 277 -11.72 -0.73 31.99
CA SER A 277 -12.59 0.42 31.71
C SER A 277 -12.13 1.04 30.42
N TYR A 278 -12.84 0.80 29.34
CA TYR A 278 -12.59 1.55 28.10
C TYR A 278 -13.37 2.87 28.21
N GLY A 279 -12.65 3.98 28.40
CA GLY A 279 -13.22 5.30 28.20
C GLY A 279 -13.50 5.50 26.71
N LYS A 280 -14.71 5.94 26.36
CA LYS A 280 -15.04 6.38 25.01
C LYS A 280 -14.58 7.82 24.88
N PHE A 281 -13.64 8.08 23.97
CA PHE A 281 -13.16 9.44 23.73
C PHE A 281 -13.51 9.84 22.30
N LEU A 282 -14.15 10.97 22.15
CA LEU A 282 -14.35 11.59 20.85
C LEU A 282 -13.07 12.31 20.46
N ALA A 283 -12.39 11.85 19.42
CA ALA A 283 -11.20 12.51 18.90
C ALA A 283 -11.60 13.74 18.07
N THR A 284 -11.04 14.90 18.44
CA THR A 284 -11.16 16.12 17.64
C THR A 284 -9.77 16.75 17.50
N PRO A 285 -9.43 17.35 16.34
CA PRO A 285 -8.18 18.07 16.20
C PRO A 285 -8.09 19.20 17.23
N VAL A 286 -6.92 19.39 17.84
CA VAL A 286 -6.67 20.51 18.76
C VAL A 286 -6.85 21.81 17.98
N GLY A 287 -7.82 22.64 18.42
CA GLY A 287 -8.13 23.92 17.79
C GLY A 287 -9.42 23.98 16.97
N LYS A 288 -10.20 22.88 16.88
CA LYS A 288 -11.59 22.96 16.46
C LYS A 288 -12.48 23.15 17.70
N ALA A 289 -13.11 24.29 17.81
CA ALA A 289 -14.13 24.52 18.84
C ALA A 289 -15.41 23.78 18.41
N CYS A 290 -15.98 22.99 19.32
CA CYS A 290 -17.31 22.42 19.09
C CYS A 290 -18.34 23.54 19.26
N ILE A 291 -18.93 24.02 18.17
CA ILE A 291 -20.12 24.89 18.18
C ILE A 291 -21.23 24.07 17.50
N GLY A 292 -22.14 23.53 18.33
CA GLY A 292 -23.24 22.69 17.85
C GLY A 292 -22.81 21.34 17.27
N ASN A 293 -23.65 20.74 16.41
CA ASN A 293 -23.35 19.47 15.77
C ASN A 293 -22.31 19.55 14.63
N ASN A 294 -21.71 20.71 14.39
CA ASN A 294 -20.67 20.91 13.39
C ASN A 294 -19.31 21.11 14.05
N ILE A 295 -18.36 20.23 13.70
CA ILE A 295 -16.99 20.26 14.20
C ILE A 295 -16.16 21.17 13.29
N ILE A 296 -15.71 22.34 13.82
CA ILE A 296 -14.79 23.24 13.11
C ILE A 296 -13.36 23.01 13.60
N CYS A 297 -12.47 22.60 12.71
CA CYS A 297 -11.07 22.32 13.02
C CYS A 297 -10.19 23.59 13.07
N ARG A 298 -9.50 23.84 14.18
CA ARG A 298 -8.33 24.70 14.18
C ARG A 298 -7.08 23.88 14.52
N HIS A 299 -6.15 23.86 13.59
CA HIS A 299 -4.86 23.20 13.75
C HIS A 299 -3.96 24.04 14.68
N ARG A 300 -3.38 23.44 15.74
CA ARG A 300 -2.27 24.06 16.45
C ARG A 300 -1.00 23.91 15.59
N ARG A 301 -0.84 24.76 14.59
CA ARG A 301 0.43 25.29 14.14
C ARG A 301 0.31 26.81 14.21
N ALA A 302 0.35 27.35 15.42
CA ALA A 302 0.58 28.76 15.65
C ALA A 302 2.05 28.92 16.04
N ARG A 303 2.92 29.07 15.06
CA ARG A 303 3.94 30.10 15.09
C ARG A 303 3.89 30.78 13.75
N LEU A 304 3.75 32.12 13.84
CA LEU A 304 3.79 33.09 12.76
C LEU A 304 2.49 33.26 11.96
N CYS A 305 1.60 34.06 12.48
CA CYS A 305 1.05 35.24 11.81
C CYS A 305 0.43 36.12 12.90
N ASP A 306 1.28 36.96 13.52
CA ASP A 306 0.86 38.22 14.07
C ASP A 306 0.40 39.09 12.91
N GLY A 307 -0.71 39.73 13.12
CA GLY A 307 -1.08 40.89 12.34
C GLY A 307 -2.46 40.83 11.70
N PHE A 308 -3.26 41.70 12.19
CA PHE A 308 -4.46 42.35 11.65
C PHE A 308 -5.79 41.93 12.33
N VAL A 309 -6.10 42.78 13.21
CA VAL A 309 -6.94 43.99 13.32
C VAL A 309 -8.33 43.71 13.88
N ARG A 310 -8.54 44.35 15.02
CA ARG A 310 -9.84 44.69 15.60
C ARG A 310 -10.65 45.56 14.64
N THR A 311 -11.92 45.43 14.68
CA THR A 311 -13.04 46.39 14.70
C THR A 311 -14.26 45.65 14.25
N GLU A 312 -15.30 45.68 14.82
CA GLU A 312 -16.26 46.24 15.77
C GLU A 312 -17.28 45.18 16.13
#